data_df82a2334e3cf9a2b8e75e12829d8fa1
#
_entry.id   df82a2334e3cf9a2b8e75e12829d8fa1
#
_cell.length_a   1.000
_cell.length_b   1.000
_cell.length_c   1.000
_cell.angle_alpha   90.00
_cell.angle_beta   90.00
_cell.angle_gamma   90.00
#
_symmetry.space_group_name_H-M   'P 1'
#
loop_
_entity.id
_entity.type
_entity.pdbx_description
1 polymer ?
#
loop_
_entity_poly.entity_id
_entity_poly.type
_entity_poly.pdbx_seq_one_letter_code
_entity_poly.pdbx_strand_id
1 'polypeptide(L)' 'MLERVYGISEVVGTSADSIETAIRNAVQRAGSEHRHVDWFEVEQVRGYVRNNNVDHFQVTVKVGYRLEDA' A
#
# COMPACT_ATOMS: atom_id res chain seq x y z
N MET A 1 -4.84 -28.19 -4.54
CA MET A 1 -4.60 -26.75 -4.68
C MET A 1 -5.86 -25.97 -4.31
N LEU A 2 -5.66 -24.97 -3.51
CA LEU A 2 -6.80 -24.17 -3.08
C LEU A 2 -7.06 -23.06 -4.10
N GLU A 3 -8.33 -22.91 -4.41
CA GLU A 3 -8.77 -21.79 -5.24
C GLU A 3 -9.24 -20.69 -4.31
N ARG A 4 -8.87 -19.48 -4.63
CA ARG A 4 -9.19 -18.34 -3.78
C ARG A 4 -9.69 -17.17 -4.60
N VAL A 5 -10.47 -16.36 -3.94
CA VAL A 5 -10.95 -15.12 -4.52
C VAL A 5 -10.38 -13.98 -3.68
N TYR A 6 -9.96 -12.94 -4.35
CA TYR A 6 -9.31 -11.80 -3.70
C TYR A 6 -10.08 -10.52 -3.93
N GLY A 7 -10.02 -9.66 -2.96
CA GLY A 7 -10.46 -8.29 -3.11
C GLY A 7 -9.25 -7.40 -3.30
N ILE A 8 -9.46 -6.24 -3.86
CA ILE A 8 -8.41 -5.25 -4.08
C ILE A 8 -8.80 -3.98 -3.33
N SER A 9 -7.87 -3.46 -2.58
CA SER A 9 -8.05 -2.19 -1.89
C SER A 9 -6.91 -1.26 -2.29
N GLU A 10 -7.23 -0.01 -2.53
CA GLU A 10 -6.23 0.97 -2.93
C GLU A 10 -5.97 1.89 -1.74
N VAL A 11 -4.69 2.04 -1.39
CA VAL A 11 -4.29 2.84 -0.23
C VAL A 11 -3.11 3.70 -0.63
N VAL A 12 -3.00 4.84 0.04
CA VAL A 12 -1.90 5.75 -0.18
C VAL A 12 -1.08 5.84 1.11
N GLY A 13 0.21 5.53 1.00
CA GLY A 13 1.12 5.69 2.12
C GLY A 13 2.07 6.83 1.88
N THR A 14 2.48 7.48 2.95
CA THR A 14 3.45 8.58 2.86
C THR A 14 4.59 8.33 3.82
N SER A 15 5.73 8.94 3.51
CA SER A 15 6.88 8.89 4.40
C SER A 15 7.85 10.01 4.03
N ALA A 16 8.40 10.65 5.04
CA ALA A 16 9.47 11.62 4.84
C ALA A 16 10.80 10.93 4.59
N ASP A 17 10.89 9.63 4.90
CA ASP A 17 12.15 8.90 4.86
C ASP A 17 12.42 8.23 3.52
N SER A 18 11.48 7.46 3.01
CA SER A 18 11.76 6.67 1.84
C SER A 18 10.48 6.16 1.18
N ILE A 19 10.62 5.78 -0.08
CA ILE A 19 9.53 5.15 -0.82
C ILE A 19 9.16 3.83 -0.15
N GLU A 20 10.17 3.08 0.28
CA GLU A 20 9.92 1.79 0.93
C GLU A 20 9.09 1.96 2.19
N THR A 21 9.40 2.94 3.02
CA THR A 21 8.64 3.17 4.24
C THR A 21 7.21 3.58 3.92
N ALA A 22 7.03 4.39 2.86
CA ALA A 22 5.69 4.78 2.44
C ALA A 22 4.87 3.54 2.05
N ILE A 23 5.49 2.59 1.34
CA ILE A 23 4.82 1.36 0.96
C ILE A 23 4.46 0.53 2.20
N ARG A 24 5.41 0.40 3.12
CA ARG A 24 5.16 -0.38 4.35
C ARG A 24 4.03 0.23 5.16
N ASN A 25 3.98 1.55 5.24
CA ASN A 25 2.91 2.23 5.97
C ASN A 25 1.55 1.93 5.34
N ALA A 26 1.49 1.95 4.00
CA ALA A 26 0.24 1.67 3.30
C ALA A 26 -0.20 0.22 3.54
N VAL A 27 0.73 -0.72 3.42
CA VAL A 27 0.40 -2.14 3.58
C VAL A 27 -0.03 -2.44 5.01
N GLN A 28 0.64 -1.84 5.99
CA GLN A 28 0.25 -2.01 7.39
C GLN A 28 -1.16 -1.53 7.65
N ARG A 29 -1.50 -0.37 7.09
CA ARG A 29 -2.85 0.16 7.28
C ARG A 29 -3.88 -0.73 6.63
N ALA A 30 -3.60 -1.22 5.44
CA ALA A 30 -4.50 -2.14 4.76
C ALA A 30 -4.68 -3.41 5.58
N GLY A 31 -3.60 -3.88 6.20
CA GLY A 31 -3.65 -5.08 7.03
C GLY A 31 -4.47 -4.91 8.28
N SER A 32 -4.65 -3.68 8.76
CA SER A 32 -5.51 -3.44 9.92
C SER A 32 -6.99 -3.44 9.55
N GLU A 33 -7.30 -3.27 8.28
CA GLU A 33 -8.69 -3.22 7.81
C GLU A 33 -9.13 -4.51 7.14
N HIS A 34 -8.16 -5.23 6.57
CA HIS A 34 -8.45 -6.46 5.86
C HIS A 34 -7.60 -7.58 6.43
N ARG A 35 -8.19 -8.72 6.63
CA ARG A 35 -7.44 -9.89 7.05
C ARG A 35 -6.77 -10.49 5.83
N HIS A 36 -5.64 -11.10 6.03
CA HIS A 36 -4.95 -11.88 4.99
C HIS A 36 -4.62 -11.09 3.74
N VAL A 37 -3.89 -9.99 3.93
CA VAL A 37 -3.30 -9.28 2.79
C VAL A 37 -2.15 -10.13 2.27
N ASP A 38 -2.21 -10.49 1.00
CA ASP A 38 -1.24 -11.43 0.43
C ASP A 38 -0.21 -10.79 -0.48
N TRP A 39 -0.57 -9.69 -1.14
CA TRP A 39 0.40 -9.02 -2.02
C TRP A 39 0.05 -7.55 -2.14
N PHE A 40 1.00 -6.81 -2.67
CA PHE A 40 0.76 -5.43 -3.03
C PHE A 40 1.35 -5.16 -4.39
N GLU A 41 0.89 -4.08 -4.97
CA GLU A 41 1.31 -3.66 -6.29
C GLU A 41 1.38 -2.14 -6.26
N VAL A 42 2.50 -1.57 -6.69
CA VAL A 42 2.65 -0.13 -6.69
C VAL A 42 1.97 0.43 -7.93
N GLU A 43 1.04 1.33 -7.69
CA GLU A 43 0.29 1.97 -8.76
C GLU A 43 1.00 3.25 -9.20
N GLN A 44 1.45 4.05 -8.24
CA GLN A 44 2.02 5.34 -8.54
C GLN A 44 2.95 5.78 -7.41
N VAL A 45 4.06 6.36 -7.78
CA VAL A 45 4.97 6.97 -6.83
C VAL A 45 5.05 8.46 -7.16
N ARG A 46 4.90 9.28 -6.16
CA ARG A 46 5.14 10.71 -6.33
C ARG A 46 5.81 11.26 -5.09
N GLY A 47 6.43 12.40 -5.25
CA GLY A 47 7.06 13.08 -4.15
C GLY A 47 6.57 14.52 -4.10
N TYR A 48 6.66 15.10 -2.93
CA TYR A 48 6.33 16.52 -2.75
C TYR A 48 7.60 17.26 -2.45
N VAL A 49 7.72 18.44 -3.05
CA VAL A 49 8.94 19.24 -3.01
C VAL A 49 8.65 20.52 -2.22
N ARG A 50 9.57 20.85 -1.32
CA ARG A 50 9.52 22.10 -0.59
C ARG A 50 10.91 22.72 -0.62
N ASN A 51 10.98 23.98 -1.04
CA ASN A 51 12.27 24.69 -1.14
C ASN A 51 13.30 23.90 -1.95
N ASN A 52 12.85 23.33 -3.08
CA ASN A 52 13.70 22.57 -4.01
C ASN A 52 14.24 21.28 -3.44
N ASN A 53 13.72 20.83 -2.31
CA ASN A 53 14.11 19.56 -1.71
C ASN A 53 12.90 18.67 -1.60
N VAL A 54 13.13 17.36 -1.62
CA VAL A 54 12.05 16.40 -1.43
C VAL A 54 11.57 16.51 0.00
N ASP A 55 10.28 16.80 0.17
CA ASP A 55 9.67 16.89 1.48
C ASP A 55 9.21 15.51 1.94
N HIS A 56 8.48 14.81 1.10
CA HIS A 56 8.05 13.47 1.45
C HIS A 56 7.64 12.72 0.19
N PHE A 57 7.57 11.41 0.33
CA PHE A 57 7.13 10.51 -0.74
C PHE A 57 5.71 10.09 -0.50
N GLN A 58 4.99 9.89 -1.58
CA GLN A 58 3.61 9.41 -1.54
C GLN A 58 3.50 8.26 -2.53
N VAL A 59 3.05 7.11 -2.05
CA VAL A 59 2.94 5.92 -2.89
C VAL A 59 1.53 5.39 -2.82
N THR A 60 0.93 5.23 -3.99
CA THR A 60 -0.38 4.61 -4.10
C THR A 60 -0.15 3.13 -4.37
N VAL A 61 -0.72 2.28 -3.54
CA VAL A 61 -0.58 0.84 -3.68
C VAL A 61 -1.95 0.18 -3.72
N LYS A 62 -2.02 -0.86 -4.52
CA LYS A 62 -3.16 -1.77 -4.47
C LYS A 62 -2.73 -2.97 -3.66
N VAL A 63 -3.56 -3.39 -2.73
CA VAL A 63 -3.29 -4.60 -1.96
C VAL A 63 -4.35 -5.62 -2.28
N GLY A 64 -3.89 -6.87 -2.42
CA GLY A 64 -4.79 -7.98 -2.63
C GLY A 64 -5.01 -8.70 -1.31
N TYR A 65 -6.25 -8.88 -0.93
CA TYR A 65 -6.57 -9.57 0.30
C TYR A 65 -7.54 -10.70 0.03
N ARG A 66 -7.38 -11.77 0.78
CA ARG A 66 -8.23 -12.95 0.62
C ARG A 66 -9.64 -12.67 1.08
N LEU A 67 -10.58 -13.05 0.25
CA LEU A 67 -11.98 -13.04 0.67
C LEU A 67 -12.25 -14.37 1.34
N GLU A 68 -12.71 -14.29 2.58
CA GLU A 68 -12.98 -15.48 3.35
C GLU A 68 -14.33 -16.00 2.99
N ASP A 69 -14.40 -17.26 2.65
CA ASP A 69 -15.67 -17.89 2.47
C ASP A 69 -16.21 -18.29 3.83
N ALA A 70 -17.47 -18.07 3.99
CA ALA A 70 -18.13 -18.44 5.21
C ALA A 70 -18.16 -19.96 5.34
#